data_d2d9769ab22368b61aad9344f4851020
#
_entry.id   d2d9769ab22368b61aad9344f4851020
#
_cell.length_a   1.000
_cell.length_b   1.000
_cell.length_c   1.000
_cell.angle_alpha   90.00
_cell.angle_beta   90.00
_cell.angle_gamma   90.00
#
_symmetry.space_group_name_H-M   'P 1'
#
loop_
_entity.id
_entity.type
_entity.pdbx_description
1 polymer ?
#
loop_
_entity_poly.entity_id
_entity_poly.type
_entity_poly.pdbx_seq_one_letter_code
_entity_poly.pdbx_strand_id
1 'polypeptide(L)'
;MLASNLNDGASILHERMEQVKEEYSDAEWKNDVVGTDEDIEPINDFEIEEGTDLYLVEVPVKEPWKVFAYISFGDWNECPKAEEHMAIAKYWYEKHGACAAYISNDVVEYYLPSSVMGDTMPIAEEHLGYSADILQGNNLASLSSQLKKSTIWYFWWD
;
A
#
# COMPACT_ATOMS: atom_id res chain seq x y z
N MET A 1 -23.74 -8.77 7.52
CA MET A 1 -23.37 -8.98 6.10
C MET A 1 -21.95 -8.47 5.74
N LEU A 2 -21.11 -8.10 6.70
CA LEU A 2 -19.73 -7.61 6.50
C LEU A 2 -18.64 -8.69 6.66
N ALA A 3 -19.01 -9.92 7.01
CA ALA A 3 -18.01 -10.95 7.36
C ALA A 3 -17.63 -11.91 6.22
N SER A 4 -18.34 -11.90 5.10
CA SER A 4 -18.14 -12.91 4.03
C SER A 4 -17.11 -12.53 2.97
N ASN A 5 -16.73 -11.25 2.83
CA ASN A 5 -15.78 -10.81 1.81
C ASN A 5 -14.40 -10.42 2.34
N LEU A 6 -14.18 -10.46 3.66
CA LEU A 6 -12.89 -10.09 4.27
C LEU A 6 -11.76 -11.11 4.04
N ASN A 7 -12.02 -12.19 3.32
CA ASN A 7 -11.00 -13.22 3.06
C ASN A 7 -10.28 -13.07 1.71
N ASP A 8 -10.53 -12.01 0.95
CA ASP A 8 -10.10 -11.94 -0.44
C ASP A 8 -9.24 -10.72 -0.81
N GLY A 9 -8.47 -10.18 0.14
CA GLY A 9 -7.56 -9.06 -0.13
C GLY A 9 -6.55 -9.36 -1.25
N ALA A 10 -6.05 -10.59 -1.32
CA ALA A 10 -5.14 -11.02 -2.37
C ALA A 10 -5.81 -11.02 -3.76
N SER A 11 -7.06 -11.51 -3.86
CA SER A 11 -7.81 -11.51 -5.12
C SER A 11 -8.15 -10.10 -5.57
N ILE A 12 -8.55 -9.23 -4.65
CA ILE A 12 -8.81 -7.81 -4.94
C ILE A 12 -7.54 -7.16 -5.53
N LEU A 13 -6.39 -7.33 -4.88
CA LEU A 13 -5.11 -6.80 -5.35
C LEU A 13 -4.74 -7.35 -6.73
N HIS A 14 -4.94 -8.64 -6.95
CA HIS A 14 -4.66 -9.27 -8.24
C HIS A 14 -5.56 -8.72 -9.35
N GLU A 15 -6.87 -8.63 -9.12
CA GLU A 15 -7.82 -8.08 -10.11
C GLU A 15 -7.48 -6.62 -10.45
N ARG A 16 -7.20 -5.79 -9.45
CA ARG A 16 -6.82 -4.39 -9.65
C ARG A 16 -5.49 -4.26 -10.39
N MET A 17 -4.50 -5.09 -10.06
CA MET A 17 -3.21 -5.12 -10.73
C MET A 17 -3.35 -5.51 -12.23
N GLU A 18 -4.22 -6.48 -12.55
CA GLU A 18 -4.49 -6.84 -13.94
C GLU A 18 -5.18 -5.69 -14.70
N GLN A 19 -6.12 -4.95 -14.06
CA GLN A 19 -6.73 -3.76 -14.65
C GLN A 19 -5.68 -2.68 -14.96
N VAL A 20 -4.77 -2.40 -14.02
CA VAL A 20 -3.67 -1.46 -14.25
C VAL A 20 -2.78 -1.91 -15.40
N LYS A 21 -2.46 -3.21 -15.49
CA LYS A 21 -1.66 -3.76 -16.61
C LYS A 21 -2.35 -3.64 -17.96
N GLU A 22 -3.67 -3.77 -18.00
CA GLU A 22 -4.45 -3.61 -19.24
C GLU A 22 -4.50 -2.14 -19.67
N GLU A 23 -4.68 -1.22 -18.73
CA GLU A 23 -4.77 0.22 -19.00
C GLU A 23 -3.42 0.79 -19.45
N TYR A 24 -2.34 0.37 -18.82
CA TYR A 24 -0.97 0.80 -19.12
C TYR A 24 -0.19 -0.27 -19.91
N SER A 25 -0.78 -0.75 -21.02
CA SER A 25 -0.26 -1.89 -21.82
C SER A 25 1.15 -1.71 -22.40
N ASP A 26 1.68 -0.49 -22.50
CA ASP A 26 3.02 -0.14 -22.95
C ASP A 26 3.94 0.27 -21.79
N ALA A 27 4.13 -0.60 -20.91
CA ALA A 27 5.32 -1.10 -20.22
C ALA A 27 6.43 -0.12 -19.74
N GLU A 28 6.17 1.16 -19.52
CA GLU A 28 7.15 2.02 -18.81
C GLU A 28 7.36 1.55 -17.37
N TRP A 29 6.38 0.92 -16.75
CA TRP A 29 6.47 0.42 -15.38
C TRP A 29 7.31 -0.87 -15.21
N LYS A 30 7.63 -1.58 -16.32
CA LYS A 30 8.45 -2.81 -16.33
C LYS A 30 9.94 -2.58 -16.52
N ASN A 31 10.35 -1.35 -16.80
CA ASN A 31 11.74 -1.06 -17.16
C ASN A 31 12.72 -1.40 -16.04
N ASP A 32 13.94 -1.75 -16.43
CA ASP A 32 15.03 -2.11 -15.53
C ASP A 32 15.28 -1.01 -14.48
N VAL A 33 15.78 -1.41 -13.32
CA VAL A 33 16.19 -0.48 -12.25
C VAL A 33 17.10 0.58 -12.83
N VAL A 34 16.70 1.84 -12.71
CA VAL A 34 17.57 2.97 -13.02
C VAL A 34 18.45 3.22 -11.79
N GLY A 35 19.65 2.71 -11.81
CA GLY A 35 20.59 2.78 -10.70
C GLY A 35 20.86 1.41 -10.06
N THR A 36 21.62 1.40 -8.99
CA THR A 36 21.85 0.21 -8.18
C THR A 36 20.88 0.16 -7.00
N ASP A 37 20.64 -1.02 -6.44
CA ASP A 37 19.85 -1.17 -5.19
C ASP A 37 20.36 -0.26 -4.05
N GLU A 38 21.64 0.15 -4.11
CA GLU A 38 22.29 1.01 -3.12
C GLU A 38 21.81 2.46 -3.21
N ASP A 39 21.39 2.91 -4.40
CA ASP A 39 20.93 4.29 -4.65
C ASP A 39 19.48 4.52 -4.23
N ILE A 40 18.73 3.46 -3.91
CA ILE A 40 17.32 3.55 -3.55
C ILE A 40 17.17 3.70 -2.04
N GLU A 41 16.65 4.86 -1.62
CA GLU A 41 16.43 5.16 -0.21
C GLU A 41 15.20 4.42 0.34
N PRO A 42 15.31 3.85 1.55
CA PRO A 42 14.17 3.22 2.23
C PRO A 42 13.21 4.26 2.81
N ILE A 43 11.95 3.89 2.94
CA ILE A 43 10.96 4.63 3.73
C ILE A 43 10.85 3.96 5.11
N ASN A 44 11.36 4.65 6.15
CA ASN A 44 11.35 4.16 7.53
C ASN A 44 10.70 5.15 8.51
N ASP A 45 10.33 6.32 8.03
CA ASP A 45 9.60 7.35 8.76
C ASP A 45 8.35 7.74 7.97
N PHE A 46 7.28 8.18 8.64
CA PHE A 46 6.05 8.63 7.99
C PHE A 46 6.29 9.93 7.21
N GLU A 47 5.73 10.01 6.01
CA GLU A 47 5.77 11.18 5.11
C GLU A 47 4.76 12.25 5.57
N ILE A 48 5.07 12.94 6.68
CA ILE A 48 4.20 13.97 7.25
C ILE A 48 4.71 15.34 6.86
N GLU A 49 3.89 16.12 6.17
CA GLU A 49 4.23 17.49 5.78
C GLU A 49 4.43 18.39 7.01
N GLU A 50 5.45 19.27 6.95
CA GLU A 50 5.74 20.22 8.01
C GLU A 50 4.55 21.15 8.24
N GLY A 51 4.13 21.28 9.49
CA GLY A 51 2.99 22.13 9.88
C GLY A 51 1.63 21.43 9.83
N THR A 52 1.59 20.13 9.50
CA THR A 52 0.36 19.33 9.57
C THR A 52 -0.05 19.08 11.03
N ASP A 53 -1.33 19.34 11.35
CA ASP A 53 -1.90 18.97 12.63
C ASP A 53 -2.10 17.43 12.68
N LEU A 54 -1.47 16.78 13.65
CA LEU A 54 -1.57 15.35 13.88
C LEU A 54 -2.52 15.03 15.04
N TYR A 55 -3.35 14.02 14.83
CA TYR A 55 -4.29 13.52 15.83
C TYR A 55 -3.99 12.03 16.10
N LEU A 56 -3.80 11.68 17.36
CA LEU A 56 -3.78 10.28 17.78
C LEU A 56 -5.22 9.80 17.97
N VAL A 57 -5.61 8.80 17.19
CA VAL A 57 -6.96 8.24 17.21
C VAL A 57 -6.94 6.84 17.83
N GLU A 58 -7.76 6.64 18.86
CA GLU A 58 -8.02 5.32 19.44
C GLU A 58 -9.32 4.76 18.83
N VAL A 59 -9.24 3.61 18.17
CA VAL A 59 -10.40 2.89 17.64
C VAL A 59 -10.70 1.66 18.50
N PRO A 60 -11.98 1.38 18.83
CA PRO A 60 -12.36 0.31 19.76
C PRO A 60 -12.37 -1.07 19.06
N VAL A 61 -11.27 -1.43 18.41
CA VAL A 61 -11.10 -2.71 17.71
C VAL A 61 -9.79 -3.38 18.14
N LYS A 62 -9.79 -4.71 18.11
CA LYS A 62 -8.58 -5.49 18.39
C LYS A 62 -7.80 -5.81 17.11
N GLU A 63 -8.52 -5.90 16.01
CA GLU A 63 -7.97 -6.23 14.71
C GLU A 63 -7.62 -4.95 13.96
N PRO A 64 -6.32 -4.67 13.69
CA PRO A 64 -5.87 -3.37 13.18
C PRO A 64 -6.44 -3.01 11.81
N TRP A 65 -6.73 -3.98 10.95
CA TRP A 65 -7.33 -3.72 9.63
C TRP A 65 -8.75 -3.15 9.68
N LYS A 66 -9.44 -3.26 10.82
CA LYS A 66 -10.78 -2.71 10.99
C LYS A 66 -10.81 -1.18 11.18
N VAL A 67 -9.66 -0.52 11.20
CA VAL A 67 -9.57 0.94 11.28
C VAL A 67 -10.39 1.62 10.18
N PHE A 68 -10.40 1.07 8.97
CA PHE A 68 -11.19 1.58 7.84
C PHE A 68 -12.71 1.48 7.99
N ALA A 69 -13.21 0.74 8.98
CA ALA A 69 -14.63 0.77 9.34
C ALA A 69 -15.01 2.02 10.19
N TYR A 70 -14.02 2.73 10.73
CA TYR A 70 -14.20 3.89 11.61
C TYR A 70 -13.72 5.19 10.96
N ILE A 71 -12.70 5.10 10.12
CA ILE A 71 -12.14 6.23 9.38
C ILE A 71 -12.68 6.15 7.95
N SER A 72 -13.48 7.14 7.56
CA SER A 72 -13.98 7.24 6.19
C SER A 72 -12.83 7.62 5.27
N PHE A 73 -12.35 6.66 4.50
CA PHE A 73 -11.27 6.82 3.53
C PHE A 73 -11.57 5.98 2.28
N GLY A 74 -11.26 6.53 1.09
CA GLY A 74 -11.46 5.83 -0.18
C GLY A 74 -12.78 6.14 -0.86
N ASP A 75 -13.09 5.38 -1.94
CA ASP A 75 -14.26 5.51 -2.80
C ASP A 75 -14.26 6.80 -3.65
N TRP A 76 -13.08 7.26 -4.08
CA TRP A 76 -12.90 8.30 -5.09
C TRP A 76 -11.82 7.87 -6.10
N ASN A 77 -11.96 8.31 -7.35
CA ASN A 77 -11.06 7.89 -8.44
C ASN A 77 -10.75 6.39 -8.35
N GLU A 78 -9.46 6.01 -8.39
CA GLU A 78 -9.01 4.63 -8.28
C GLU A 78 -8.77 4.16 -6.83
N CYS A 79 -9.08 4.99 -5.83
CA CYS A 79 -8.92 4.62 -4.43
C CYS A 79 -9.94 3.54 -4.02
N PRO A 80 -9.50 2.43 -3.39
CA PRO A 80 -10.41 1.38 -2.96
C PRO A 80 -11.50 1.86 -2.01
N LYS A 81 -12.60 1.12 -1.95
CA LYS A 81 -13.66 1.34 -0.94
C LYS A 81 -13.21 0.83 0.42
N ALA A 82 -13.89 1.29 1.47
CA ALA A 82 -13.55 0.93 2.85
C ALA A 82 -13.51 -0.59 3.10
N GLU A 83 -14.42 -1.36 2.50
CA GLU A 83 -14.41 -2.82 2.59
C GLU A 83 -13.23 -3.46 1.86
N GLU A 84 -12.78 -2.89 0.75
CA GLU A 84 -11.59 -3.35 0.02
C GLU A 84 -10.33 -3.00 0.79
N HIS A 85 -10.23 -1.79 1.34
CA HIS A 85 -9.14 -1.40 2.27
C HIS A 85 -9.03 -2.37 3.44
N MET A 86 -10.17 -2.73 4.08
CA MET A 86 -10.17 -3.69 5.19
C MET A 86 -9.69 -5.08 4.76
N ALA A 87 -10.13 -5.57 3.60
CA ALA A 87 -9.75 -6.88 3.09
C ALA A 87 -8.25 -6.94 2.77
N ILE A 88 -7.73 -5.91 2.09
CA ILE A 88 -6.31 -5.77 1.74
C ILE A 88 -5.45 -5.61 3.00
N ALA A 89 -5.85 -4.72 3.92
CA ALA A 89 -5.15 -4.51 5.18
C ALA A 89 -5.10 -5.77 6.03
N LYS A 90 -6.19 -6.57 6.06
CA LYS A 90 -6.19 -7.88 6.73
C LYS A 90 -5.18 -8.83 6.10
N TYR A 91 -5.19 -8.97 4.79
CA TYR A 91 -4.26 -9.83 4.05
C TYR A 91 -2.80 -9.46 4.33
N TRP A 92 -2.45 -8.17 4.24
CA TRP A 92 -1.09 -7.71 4.52
C TRP A 92 -0.69 -7.81 6.00
N TYR A 93 -1.66 -7.64 6.91
CA TYR A 93 -1.40 -7.87 8.33
C TYR A 93 -1.07 -9.35 8.61
N GLU A 94 -1.87 -10.27 8.08
CA GLU A 94 -1.68 -11.71 8.27
C GLU A 94 -0.37 -12.21 7.62
N LYS A 95 0.04 -11.60 6.51
CA LYS A 95 1.21 -12.01 5.74
C LYS A 95 2.51 -11.34 6.19
N HIS A 96 2.45 -10.08 6.56
CA HIS A 96 3.63 -9.24 6.81
C HIS A 96 3.59 -8.49 8.15
N GLY A 97 2.51 -8.54 8.89
CA GLY A 97 2.31 -7.74 10.09
C GLY A 97 2.05 -6.25 9.81
N ALA A 98 1.74 -5.89 8.56
CA ALA A 98 1.53 -4.50 8.16
C ALA A 98 0.25 -3.92 8.78
N CYS A 99 0.37 -2.76 9.44
CA CYS A 99 -0.75 -2.05 10.07
C CYS A 99 -0.87 -0.65 9.48
N ALA A 100 -2.06 -0.26 9.03
CA ALA A 100 -2.32 1.14 8.68
C ALA A 100 -2.13 2.00 9.93
N ALA A 101 -1.17 2.92 9.88
CA ALA A 101 -0.71 3.68 11.03
C ALA A 101 -0.81 5.20 10.84
N TYR A 102 -0.76 5.68 9.60
CA TYR A 102 -1.02 7.08 9.25
C TYR A 102 -2.05 7.13 8.14
N ILE A 103 -3.05 7.99 8.29
CA ILE A 103 -4.11 8.22 7.29
C ILE A 103 -4.36 9.73 7.22
N SER A 104 -4.26 10.29 6.02
CA SER A 104 -4.60 11.69 5.72
C SER A 104 -5.84 11.78 4.81
N ASN A 105 -5.94 12.84 3.99
CA ASN A 105 -7.04 12.98 3.03
C ASN A 105 -6.91 12.00 1.85
N ASP A 106 -5.69 11.72 1.43
CA ASP A 106 -5.32 11.03 0.19
C ASP A 106 -4.16 10.04 0.36
N VAL A 107 -3.59 9.94 1.57
CA VAL A 107 -2.46 9.08 1.90
C VAL A 107 -2.84 8.04 2.95
N VAL A 108 -2.37 6.81 2.75
CA VAL A 108 -2.33 5.77 3.78
C VAL A 108 -0.91 5.23 3.87
N GLU A 109 -0.37 5.18 5.10
CA GLU A 109 0.90 4.53 5.33
C GLU A 109 0.74 3.37 6.32
N TYR A 110 1.36 2.26 5.94
CA TYR A 110 1.40 1.05 6.76
C TYR A 110 2.75 0.92 7.43
N TYR A 111 2.73 0.69 8.74
CA TYR A 111 3.92 0.31 9.50
C TYR A 111 4.09 -1.20 9.48
N LEU A 112 5.34 -1.65 9.30
CA LEU A 112 5.75 -3.04 9.39
C LEU A 112 6.73 -3.23 10.56
N PRO A 113 6.64 -4.36 11.29
CA PRO A 113 7.59 -4.65 12.39
C PRO A 113 9.02 -4.89 11.88
N SER A 114 9.18 -5.25 10.61
CA SER A 114 10.46 -5.41 9.91
C SER A 114 10.26 -5.30 8.41
N SER A 115 11.30 -4.91 7.68
CA SER A 115 11.28 -4.95 6.21
C SER A 115 11.07 -6.39 5.69
N VAL A 116 10.54 -6.52 4.48
CA VAL A 116 10.25 -7.82 3.88
C VAL A 116 11.53 -8.47 3.36
N MET A 117 11.72 -9.74 3.71
CA MET A 117 12.86 -10.53 3.25
C MET A 117 12.52 -11.34 1.98
N GLY A 118 13.52 -11.53 1.12
CA GLY A 118 13.40 -12.36 -0.07
C GLY A 118 12.98 -11.59 -1.32
N ASP A 119 12.18 -12.23 -2.16
CA ASP A 119 11.67 -11.62 -3.40
C ASP A 119 10.49 -10.69 -3.09
N THR A 120 10.68 -9.40 -3.33
CA THR A 120 9.70 -8.35 -3.12
C THR A 120 8.96 -7.91 -4.39
N MET A 121 9.28 -8.50 -5.54
CA MET A 121 8.58 -8.17 -6.78
C MET A 121 7.07 -8.45 -6.72
N PRO A 122 6.60 -9.59 -6.19
CA PRO A 122 5.16 -9.82 -6.04
C PRO A 122 4.48 -8.79 -5.14
N ILE A 123 5.19 -8.27 -4.12
CA ILE A 123 4.65 -7.25 -3.22
C ILE A 123 4.61 -5.89 -3.93
N ALA A 124 5.60 -5.57 -4.75
CA ALA A 124 5.57 -4.36 -5.58
C ALA A 124 4.40 -4.38 -6.58
N GLU A 125 4.08 -5.55 -7.15
CA GLU A 125 2.89 -5.74 -7.98
C GLU A 125 1.58 -5.57 -7.17
N GLU A 126 1.51 -6.10 -5.94
CA GLU A 126 0.39 -5.87 -5.03
C GLU A 126 0.21 -4.37 -4.72
N HIS A 127 1.31 -3.64 -4.49
CA HIS A 127 1.31 -2.19 -4.26
C HIS A 127 0.76 -1.44 -5.47
N LEU A 128 1.18 -1.82 -6.69
CA LEU A 128 0.66 -1.25 -7.93
C LEU A 128 -0.86 -1.45 -8.06
N GLY A 129 -1.35 -2.65 -7.71
CA GLY A 129 -2.78 -2.96 -7.71
C GLY A 129 -3.56 -2.17 -6.63
N TYR A 130 -2.91 -1.82 -5.53
CA TYR A 130 -3.54 -1.03 -4.47
C TYR A 130 -3.61 0.46 -4.81
N SER A 131 -2.51 1.03 -5.31
CA SER A 131 -2.43 2.40 -5.82
C SER A 131 -1.47 2.49 -6.99
N ALA A 132 -1.96 2.77 -8.18
CA ALA A 132 -1.12 2.96 -9.36
C ALA A 132 -0.28 4.24 -9.29
N ASP A 133 -0.73 5.24 -8.53
CA ASP A 133 -0.07 6.55 -8.40
C ASP A 133 1.28 6.49 -7.70
N ILE A 134 1.55 5.42 -6.92
CA ILE A 134 2.81 5.27 -6.20
C ILE A 134 4.05 5.17 -7.09
N LEU A 135 3.90 4.86 -8.36
CA LEU A 135 5.06 4.74 -9.26
C LEU A 135 5.63 6.09 -9.70
N GLN A 136 4.81 7.12 -9.88
CA GLN A 136 5.18 8.53 -10.19
C GLN A 136 6.58 8.76 -10.82
N GLY A 137 6.86 8.10 -11.95
CA GLY A 137 8.15 8.15 -12.61
C GLY A 137 9.20 7.14 -12.14
N ASN A 138 8.88 6.33 -11.15
CA ASN A 138 9.61 5.12 -10.77
C ASN A 138 9.06 3.91 -11.52
N ASN A 139 9.68 2.75 -11.32
CA ASN A 139 9.23 1.48 -11.89
C ASN A 139 9.11 0.41 -10.81
N LEU A 140 8.47 -0.72 -11.14
CA LEU A 140 8.29 -1.83 -10.20
C LEU A 140 9.58 -2.39 -9.63
N ALA A 141 10.67 -2.40 -10.41
CA ALA A 141 11.95 -2.92 -9.95
C ALA A 141 12.55 -2.02 -8.86
N SER A 142 12.46 -0.68 -9.04
CA SER A 142 12.87 0.29 -8.02
C SER A 142 12.01 0.20 -6.76
N LEU A 143 10.69 0.08 -6.91
CA LEU A 143 9.77 -0.14 -5.79
C LEU A 143 10.09 -1.44 -5.05
N SER A 144 10.32 -2.53 -5.78
CA SER A 144 10.71 -3.83 -5.19
C SER A 144 12.00 -3.71 -4.37
N SER A 145 12.99 -2.98 -4.87
CA SER A 145 14.26 -2.73 -4.15
C SER A 145 14.06 -1.88 -2.90
N GLN A 146 13.19 -0.86 -2.97
CA GLN A 146 12.84 -0.02 -1.82
C GLN A 146 12.17 -0.83 -0.72
N LEU A 147 11.22 -1.72 -1.07
CA LEU A 147 10.48 -2.55 -0.12
C LEU A 147 11.35 -3.50 0.70
N LYS A 148 12.49 -3.96 0.16
CA LYS A 148 13.46 -4.79 0.90
C LYS A 148 14.07 -4.09 2.11
N LYS A 149 14.07 -2.77 2.11
CA LYS A 149 14.74 -1.93 3.12
C LYS A 149 13.75 -1.16 3.98
N SER A 150 12.49 -1.00 3.51
CA SER A 150 11.49 -0.13 4.11
C SER A 150 10.67 -0.84 5.19
N THR A 151 10.37 -0.12 6.27
CA THR A 151 9.42 -0.52 7.31
C THR A 151 8.13 0.29 7.26
N ILE A 152 8.03 1.24 6.34
CA ILE A 152 6.83 1.98 6.00
C ILE A 152 6.47 1.69 4.54
N TRP A 153 5.22 1.36 4.29
CA TRP A 153 4.64 1.28 2.96
C TRP A 153 3.74 2.49 2.76
N TYR A 154 4.10 3.34 1.81
CA TYR A 154 3.43 4.59 1.47
C TYR A 154 2.49 4.39 0.27
N PHE A 155 1.26 4.90 0.38
CA PHE A 155 0.28 4.90 -0.70
C PHE A 155 -0.42 6.25 -0.79
N TRP A 156 -0.62 6.68 -2.01
CA TRP A 156 -1.24 7.95 -2.32
C TRP A 156 -2.19 7.81 -3.52
N TRP A 157 -3.23 8.61 -3.55
CA TRP A 157 -4.22 8.67 -4.65
C TRP A 157 -4.52 10.13 -5.01
N ASP A 158 -4.54 10.45 -6.35
CA ASP A 158 -4.89 11.77 -6.87
C ASP A 158 -6.42 12.03 -6.80
#